data_8b2a96d90b017b7efe68658a0b47bf43
#
_entry.id   8b2a96d90b017b7efe68658a0b47bf43
#
_cell.length_a   1.000
_cell.length_b   1.000
_cell.length_c   1.000
_cell.angle_alpha   90.00
_cell.angle_beta   90.00
_cell.angle_gamma   90.00
#
_symmetry.space_group_name_H-M   'P 1'
#
loop_
_entity.id
_entity.type
_entity.pdbx_description
1 polymer ?
#
loop_
_entity_poly.entity_id
_entity_poly.type
_entity_poly.pdbx_seq_one_letter_code
_entity_poly.pdbx_strand_id
1 'polypeptide(L)'
;MKKKIISILLSSAMIFSMGISTVSAAAADDTAATESIVVSKTEGITDTAYGKVRGFIDNGTYTFRGIPYAKADRFEMPEAPDTWDDVRNCLVYGSTAPITKMTDPDGGDFLIPHRYWAQSENCQNLNIWTQDLDTNAKKPVMVWFHGGGYTNGSSIEGIAYDGKNLSEYGDVVVVTVNHRLNVLGYLDVSEYGEDYQYSGNCGVADLVASLKWVKENIANFGGDPDNVTIFGQSGGGGKIISMLATPEAEGLFNQAIVQSGSERYIEQDTAKKITAKTLEILGISDNQIEQLKEVPYDTLDAAATEAMKQVGEELGTSLSWRPVLDEDYIQSNFQEWTNDIPVMVGSVFGEMNCWTALDPNETNKNSWTDEEVDAKLTEKYGDKAEAVKEAFLKAYPEKSACDAYYVANRTNFSKTLTKRVEAGATKNYDYVVSYESPIDGGVNLWHCGEIPFVFHNVDLVAGSYGGSQDAYDLQ
;
A
#
# COMPACT_ATOMS: atom_id res chain seq x y z
N MET A 1 56.00 43.86 18.95
CA MET A 1 55.10 44.99 19.27
C MET A 1 53.66 44.55 19.01
N LYS A 2 52.87 44.42 20.05
CA LYS A 2 51.47 43.98 20.03
C LYS A 2 50.57 45.16 19.69
N LYS A 3 49.66 45.04 18.74
CA LYS A 3 48.51 45.94 18.62
C LYS A 3 47.23 45.13 18.72
N LYS A 4 46.50 45.40 19.82
CA LYS A 4 45.13 44.96 20.05
C LYS A 4 44.18 45.86 19.25
N ILE A 5 43.24 45.28 18.54
CA ILE A 5 42.11 46.01 17.96
C ILE A 5 40.88 45.67 18.80
N ILE A 6 40.29 46.70 19.38
CA ILE A 6 39.04 46.65 20.11
C ILE A 6 37.92 46.96 19.13
N SER A 7 36.96 46.05 18.98
CA SER A 7 35.73 46.31 18.23
C SER A 7 34.64 46.80 19.18
N ILE A 8 34.15 47.99 18.90
CA ILE A 8 33.04 48.65 19.61
C ILE A 8 31.75 48.25 18.89
N LEU A 9 30.84 47.60 19.62
CA LEU A 9 29.45 47.40 19.20
C LEU A 9 28.64 48.66 19.48
N LEU A 10 28.13 49.33 18.46
CA LEU A 10 27.06 50.32 18.59
C LEU A 10 25.71 49.63 18.31
N SER A 11 24.90 49.52 19.34
CA SER A 11 23.48 49.17 19.23
C SER A 11 22.66 50.47 19.11
N SER A 12 22.06 50.68 17.95
CA SER A 12 21.09 51.76 17.73
C SER A 12 19.68 51.24 17.98
N ALA A 13 19.05 51.65 19.06
CA ALA A 13 17.63 51.45 19.30
C ALA A 13 16.83 52.52 18.55
N MET A 14 16.07 52.12 17.51
CA MET A 14 15.03 52.96 16.93
C MET A 14 13.71 52.70 17.64
N ILE A 15 13.25 53.68 18.41
CA ILE A 15 11.89 53.69 18.97
C ILE A 15 10.95 54.25 17.89
N PHE A 16 10.10 53.41 17.34
CA PHE A 16 8.96 53.83 16.51
C PHE A 16 7.73 53.94 17.41
N SER A 17 7.27 55.14 17.65
CA SER A 17 5.97 55.41 18.26
C SER A 17 4.88 55.27 17.19
N MET A 18 4.14 54.15 17.19
CA MET A 18 2.89 54.01 16.45
C MET A 18 1.71 54.28 17.39
N GLY A 19 0.88 55.21 16.98
CA GLY A 19 -0.35 55.59 17.67
C GLY A 19 -1.31 54.38 17.73
N ILE A 20 -1.80 54.11 18.93
CA ILE A 20 -2.82 53.08 19.18
C ILE A 20 -4.15 53.65 18.74
N SER A 21 -4.64 53.23 17.57
CA SER A 21 -6.05 53.35 17.23
C SER A 21 -6.75 52.08 17.76
N THR A 22 -7.51 52.23 18.83
CA THR A 22 -8.37 51.19 19.36
C THR A 22 -9.52 50.95 18.37
N VAL A 23 -9.37 49.96 17.48
CA VAL A 23 -10.51 49.36 16.79
C VAL A 23 -11.05 48.27 17.74
N SER A 24 -12.22 48.55 18.29
CA SER A 24 -12.99 47.51 19.03
C SER A 24 -13.47 46.47 18.02
N ALA A 25 -12.68 45.43 17.81
CA ALA A 25 -13.20 44.23 17.14
C ALA A 25 -14.04 43.49 18.15
N ALA A 26 -15.32 43.31 17.83
CA ALA A 26 -16.17 42.33 18.49
C ALA A 26 -15.44 40.98 18.42
N ALA A 27 -15.18 40.39 19.57
CA ALA A 27 -14.68 39.03 19.66
C ALA A 27 -15.71 38.09 18.98
N ALA A 28 -15.42 37.67 17.78
CA ALA A 28 -15.96 36.40 17.30
C ALA A 28 -15.33 35.32 18.20
N ASP A 29 -16.17 34.57 18.85
CA ASP A 29 -15.78 33.43 19.66
C ASP A 29 -15.37 32.32 18.68
N ASP A 30 -14.20 32.50 18.09
CA ASP A 30 -13.55 31.51 17.22
C ASP A 30 -12.70 30.63 18.14
N THR A 31 -13.40 29.76 18.89
CA THR A 31 -12.76 28.60 19.50
C THR A 31 -12.44 27.60 18.38
N ALA A 32 -11.48 27.95 17.49
CA ALA A 32 -10.79 26.95 16.73
C ALA A 32 -10.23 25.95 17.75
N ALA A 33 -10.74 24.75 17.75
CA ALA A 33 -10.23 23.67 18.56
C ALA A 33 -8.73 23.60 18.26
N THR A 34 -7.89 23.92 19.26
CA THR A 34 -6.44 23.80 19.09
C THR A 34 -6.15 22.32 18.93
N GLU A 35 -5.65 21.93 17.75
CA GLU A 35 -5.17 20.57 17.51
C GLU A 35 -4.28 20.17 18.69
N SER A 36 -4.64 19.05 19.35
CA SER A 36 -3.93 18.59 20.53
C SER A 36 -3.30 17.23 20.27
N ILE A 37 -1.96 17.19 20.24
CA ILE A 37 -1.21 15.94 20.29
C ILE A 37 -0.79 15.69 21.73
N VAL A 38 -1.21 14.54 22.29
CA VAL A 38 -0.87 14.13 23.65
C VAL A 38 0.10 12.95 23.61
N VAL A 39 1.29 13.16 24.14
CA VAL A 39 2.27 12.09 24.41
C VAL A 39 2.42 11.98 25.93
N SER A 40 1.91 10.91 26.53
CA SER A 40 1.79 10.76 27.97
C SER A 40 2.56 9.54 28.48
N LYS A 41 3.01 9.57 29.74
CA LYS A 41 3.54 8.37 30.41
C LYS A 41 2.47 7.41 30.89
N THR A 42 1.23 7.86 30.97
CA THR A 42 0.12 7.14 31.59
C THR A 42 -1.09 6.94 30.67
N GLU A 43 -1.16 7.67 29.55
CA GLU A 43 -2.25 7.58 28.57
C GLU A 43 -1.75 6.99 27.26
N GLY A 44 -2.66 6.48 26.43
CA GLY A 44 -2.31 5.85 25.15
C GLY A 44 -1.49 4.56 25.33
N ILE A 45 -1.68 3.84 26.44
CA ILE A 45 -1.02 2.56 26.74
C ILE A 45 -2.06 1.46 26.68
N THR A 46 -1.73 0.38 26.00
CA THR A 46 -2.55 -0.82 25.96
C THR A 46 -1.67 -2.08 26.03
N ASP A 47 -2.30 -3.22 26.29
CA ASP A 47 -1.63 -4.52 26.38
C ASP A 47 -1.59 -5.20 25.01
N THR A 48 -0.55 -6.00 24.78
CA THR A 48 -0.51 -7.02 23.72
C THR A 48 -0.09 -8.35 24.36
N ALA A 49 -0.25 -9.47 23.65
CA ALA A 49 0.25 -10.76 24.09
C ALA A 49 1.77 -10.78 24.36
N TYR A 50 2.49 -9.79 23.82
CA TYR A 50 3.97 -9.73 23.90
C TYR A 50 4.49 -8.68 24.88
N GLY A 51 3.62 -7.80 25.40
CA GLY A 51 3.96 -6.75 26.36
C GLY A 51 3.15 -5.48 26.09
N LYS A 52 3.34 -4.47 26.94
CA LYS A 52 2.62 -3.20 26.79
C LYS A 52 3.22 -2.34 25.70
N VAL A 53 2.33 -1.63 24.96
CA VAL A 53 2.71 -0.64 23.96
C VAL A 53 2.15 0.72 24.32
N ARG A 54 2.90 1.79 23.98
CA ARG A 54 2.48 3.17 24.13
C ARG A 54 2.44 3.85 22.76
N GLY A 55 1.28 4.39 22.41
CA GLY A 55 1.07 5.30 21.31
C GLY A 55 1.00 6.75 21.78
N PHE A 56 0.50 7.62 20.91
CA PHE A 56 0.12 8.99 21.21
C PHE A 56 -1.35 9.21 20.83
N ILE A 57 -1.93 10.31 21.30
CA ILE A 57 -3.31 10.69 20.97
C ILE A 57 -3.25 11.97 20.14
N ASP A 58 -3.84 11.93 18.95
CA ASP A 58 -3.93 13.04 18.02
C ASP A 58 -5.41 13.41 17.84
N ASN A 59 -5.82 14.50 18.46
CA ASN A 59 -7.21 14.98 18.46
C ASN A 59 -8.25 13.91 18.84
N GLY A 60 -7.90 13.04 19.80
CA GLY A 60 -8.76 11.96 20.25
C GLY A 60 -8.44 10.59 19.63
N THR A 61 -7.79 10.54 18.48
CA THR A 61 -7.36 9.29 17.84
C THR A 61 -6.11 8.72 18.49
N TYR A 62 -6.20 7.52 19.04
CA TYR A 62 -5.05 6.75 19.52
C TYR A 62 -4.27 6.23 18.33
N THR A 63 -2.98 6.57 18.28
CA THR A 63 -2.07 6.21 17.17
C THR A 63 -0.88 5.43 17.69
N PHE A 64 -0.69 4.22 17.17
CA PHE A 64 0.45 3.36 17.49
C PHE A 64 1.23 3.06 16.20
N ARG A 65 2.53 3.30 16.21
CA ARG A 65 3.40 3.14 15.03
C ARG A 65 4.51 2.13 15.28
N GLY A 66 4.74 1.24 14.33
CA GLY A 66 5.85 0.29 14.37
C GLY A 66 5.74 -0.78 15.46
N ILE A 67 4.53 -1.31 15.70
CA ILE A 67 4.36 -2.47 16.59
C ILE A 67 4.88 -3.71 15.88
N PRO A 68 5.85 -4.47 16.44
CA PRO A 68 6.29 -5.73 15.86
C PRO A 68 5.19 -6.79 15.98
N TYR A 69 4.85 -7.44 14.87
CA TYR A 69 3.89 -8.54 14.87
C TYR A 69 4.56 -9.90 14.68
N ALA A 70 5.78 -9.91 14.14
CA ALA A 70 6.60 -11.10 13.93
C ALA A 70 8.09 -10.73 13.90
N LYS A 71 8.93 -11.75 13.89
CA LYS A 71 10.35 -11.71 13.49
C LYS A 71 10.59 -12.84 12.50
N ALA A 72 11.58 -12.69 11.62
CA ALA A 72 11.93 -13.72 10.67
C ALA A 72 13.38 -13.59 10.23
N ASP A 73 14.06 -14.73 10.09
CA ASP A 73 15.32 -14.81 9.38
C ASP A 73 15.06 -14.89 7.85
N ARG A 74 16.11 -14.67 7.04
CA ARG A 74 15.99 -14.75 5.58
C ARG A 74 15.50 -16.12 5.15
N PHE A 75 14.49 -16.15 4.27
CA PHE A 75 13.93 -17.34 3.64
C PHE A 75 13.18 -18.28 4.59
N GLU A 76 13.09 -17.93 5.87
CA GLU A 76 12.36 -18.70 6.87
C GLU A 76 10.98 -18.12 7.15
N MET A 77 10.08 -18.96 7.65
CA MET A 77 8.74 -18.57 8.03
C MET A 77 8.78 -17.60 9.22
N PRO A 78 7.84 -16.64 9.30
CA PRO A 78 7.81 -15.71 10.42
C PRO A 78 7.44 -16.42 11.72
N GLU A 79 8.11 -16.03 12.80
CA GLU A 79 7.84 -16.44 14.16
C GLU A 79 7.22 -15.29 14.97
N ALA A 80 6.61 -15.63 16.11
CA ALA A 80 6.10 -14.64 17.05
C ALA A 80 7.23 -13.69 17.50
N PRO A 81 6.94 -12.39 17.73
CA PRO A 81 7.94 -11.46 18.23
C PRO A 81 8.36 -11.82 19.65
N ASP A 82 9.56 -11.39 20.05
CA ASP A 82 10.02 -11.54 21.43
C ASP A 82 9.12 -10.71 22.37
N THR A 83 8.91 -11.22 23.57
CA THR A 83 8.19 -10.49 24.63
C THR A 83 9.07 -9.42 25.27
N TRP A 84 8.45 -8.39 25.82
CA TRP A 84 9.12 -7.31 26.55
C TRP A 84 8.41 -6.98 27.87
N ASP A 85 9.19 -6.64 28.89
CA ASP A 85 8.67 -6.35 30.24
C ASP A 85 8.25 -4.88 30.42
N ASP A 86 9.01 -3.95 29.82
CA ASP A 86 8.74 -2.51 29.87
C ASP A 86 7.70 -2.08 28.83
N VAL A 87 7.15 -0.87 29.01
CA VAL A 87 6.24 -0.28 28.01
C VAL A 87 7.03 0.14 26.77
N ARG A 88 6.80 -0.55 25.65
CA ARG A 88 7.41 -0.25 24.37
C ARG A 88 6.80 1.01 23.76
N ASN A 89 7.64 1.98 23.39
CA ASN A 89 7.18 3.19 22.72
C ASN A 89 6.93 2.92 21.22
N CYS A 90 5.69 3.08 20.80
CA CYS A 90 5.22 2.95 19.42
C CYS A 90 4.80 4.33 18.88
N LEU A 91 5.70 5.31 18.98
CA LEU A 91 5.49 6.73 18.65
C LEU A 91 5.98 7.08 17.23
N VAL A 92 6.85 6.26 16.65
CA VAL A 92 7.44 6.45 15.33
C VAL A 92 7.26 5.19 14.49
N TYR A 93 7.18 5.36 13.18
CA TYR A 93 7.08 4.23 12.27
C TYR A 93 8.26 3.28 12.40
N GLY A 94 8.01 1.98 12.27
CA GLY A 94 9.03 0.97 12.16
C GLY A 94 9.75 1.01 10.81
N SER A 95 10.81 0.22 10.66
CA SER A 95 11.50 0.07 9.39
C SER A 95 10.58 -0.56 8.34
N THR A 96 10.76 -0.15 7.09
CA THR A 96 10.15 -0.77 5.91
C THR A 96 11.06 -1.86 5.36
N ALA A 97 10.54 -2.72 4.51
CA ALA A 97 11.36 -3.71 3.80
C ALA A 97 12.42 -3.01 2.95
N PRO A 98 13.63 -3.58 2.79
CA PRO A 98 14.58 -3.13 1.80
C PRO A 98 13.95 -3.22 0.40
N ILE A 99 14.10 -2.15 -0.38
CA ILE A 99 13.63 -2.07 -1.76
C ILE A 99 14.73 -1.52 -2.65
N THR A 100 14.73 -1.96 -3.90
CA THR A 100 15.66 -1.42 -4.90
C THR A 100 15.33 0.04 -5.12
N LYS A 101 16.32 0.88 -4.96
CA LYS A 101 16.38 2.33 -5.19
C LYS A 101 15.08 3.03 -5.66
N MET A 102 14.31 3.51 -4.72
CA MET A 102 13.53 4.74 -4.92
C MET A 102 14.39 5.89 -4.37
N THR A 103 15.19 6.52 -5.21
CA THR A 103 16.22 7.46 -4.74
C THR A 103 15.84 8.92 -4.90
N ASP A 104 15.01 9.22 -5.88
CA ASP A 104 14.71 10.61 -6.23
C ASP A 104 13.22 10.74 -6.53
N PRO A 105 12.55 11.78 -5.99
CA PRO A 105 11.20 12.13 -6.38
C PRO A 105 11.11 12.31 -7.90
N ASP A 106 10.05 11.78 -8.49
CA ASP A 106 9.78 11.93 -9.92
C ASP A 106 8.40 12.55 -10.19
N GLY A 107 8.02 12.66 -11.47
CA GLY A 107 6.71 13.21 -11.84
C GLY A 107 5.52 12.40 -11.31
N GLY A 108 5.70 11.13 -11.00
CA GLY A 108 4.69 10.26 -10.39
C GLY A 108 4.37 10.66 -8.96
N ASP A 109 5.32 11.23 -8.22
CA ASP A 109 5.12 11.71 -6.85
C ASP A 109 4.09 12.86 -6.77
N PHE A 110 3.84 13.56 -7.86
CA PHE A 110 2.75 14.55 -7.90
C PHE A 110 1.37 13.88 -7.83
N LEU A 111 1.19 12.73 -8.50
CA LEU A 111 -0.06 11.98 -8.50
C LEU A 111 -0.23 11.10 -7.27
N ILE A 112 0.88 10.54 -6.78
CA ILE A 112 0.93 9.64 -5.63
C ILE A 112 2.09 10.08 -4.75
N PRO A 113 1.89 11.09 -3.88
CA PRO A 113 2.95 11.58 -3.02
C PRO A 113 3.49 10.49 -2.10
N HIS A 114 4.82 10.28 -2.13
CA HIS A 114 5.51 9.23 -1.38
C HIS A 114 6.23 9.74 -0.13
N ARG A 115 6.30 8.87 0.86
CA ARG A 115 7.14 9.02 2.05
C ARG A 115 8.27 8.00 2.00
N TYR A 116 9.51 8.47 2.11
CA TYR A 116 10.70 7.63 2.20
C TYR A 116 11.08 7.40 3.65
N TRP A 117 11.48 6.18 4.02
CA TRP A 117 11.74 5.81 5.41
C TRP A 117 12.95 4.87 5.55
N ALA A 118 13.42 4.68 6.80
CA ALA A 118 14.49 3.74 7.10
C ALA A 118 14.09 2.31 6.73
N GLN A 119 14.99 1.60 6.05
CA GLN A 119 14.79 0.23 5.58
C GLN A 119 15.56 -0.77 6.46
N SER A 120 14.99 -1.95 6.67
CA SER A 120 15.62 -3.06 7.39
C SER A 120 14.95 -4.37 7.01
N GLU A 121 15.69 -5.46 7.03
CA GLU A 121 15.12 -6.80 6.87
C GLU A 121 14.19 -7.19 8.04
N ASN A 122 14.41 -6.60 9.22
CA ASN A 122 13.46 -6.66 10.34
C ASN A 122 12.35 -5.62 10.12
N CYS A 123 11.46 -5.93 9.19
CA CYS A 123 10.37 -5.05 8.75
C CYS A 123 8.98 -5.51 9.16
N GLN A 124 8.85 -6.61 9.88
CA GLN A 124 7.56 -7.19 10.31
C GLN A 124 6.94 -6.34 11.41
N ASN A 125 6.38 -5.20 11.03
CA ASN A 125 5.71 -4.28 11.93
C ASN A 125 4.42 -3.72 11.31
N LEU A 126 3.53 -3.23 12.18
CA LEU A 126 2.26 -2.63 11.79
C LEU A 126 2.00 -1.33 12.54
N ASN A 127 1.05 -0.56 12.03
CA ASN A 127 0.57 0.68 12.62
C ASN A 127 -0.93 0.57 12.88
N ILE A 128 -1.42 1.23 13.95
CA ILE A 128 -2.83 1.19 14.34
C ILE A 128 -3.33 2.60 14.64
N TRP A 129 -4.55 2.92 14.15
CA TRP A 129 -5.33 4.08 14.50
C TRP A 129 -6.70 3.63 15.01
N THR A 130 -7.13 4.18 16.15
CA THR A 130 -8.41 3.83 16.77
C THR A 130 -8.96 4.98 17.61
N GLN A 131 -10.28 5.02 17.75
CA GLN A 131 -10.98 6.01 18.57
C GLN A 131 -11.15 5.54 20.02
N ASP A 132 -10.83 4.29 20.35
CA ASP A 132 -11.08 3.72 21.67
C ASP A 132 -10.09 2.59 21.99
N LEU A 133 -9.80 2.42 23.28
CA LEU A 133 -9.01 1.29 23.81
C LEU A 133 -9.87 0.36 24.69
N ASP A 134 -11.21 0.57 24.75
CA ASP A 134 -12.11 -0.33 25.47
C ASP A 134 -12.25 -1.65 24.69
N THR A 135 -11.89 -2.75 25.33
CA THR A 135 -12.00 -4.10 24.77
C THR A 135 -13.45 -4.51 24.43
N ASN A 136 -14.43 -3.79 24.92
CA ASN A 136 -15.85 -4.01 24.65
C ASN A 136 -16.39 -3.15 23.50
N ALA A 137 -15.62 -2.24 22.96
CA ALA A 137 -16.04 -1.34 21.89
C ALA A 137 -16.41 -2.09 20.61
N LYS A 138 -15.69 -3.19 20.30
CA LYS A 138 -15.95 -4.10 19.17
C LYS A 138 -16.13 -3.37 17.84
N LYS A 139 -15.22 -2.43 17.56
CA LYS A 139 -15.22 -1.68 16.31
C LYS A 139 -14.81 -2.59 15.14
N PRO A 140 -15.36 -2.40 13.93
CA PRO A 140 -14.85 -3.09 12.74
C PRO A 140 -13.35 -2.80 12.55
N VAL A 141 -12.61 -3.77 12.04
CA VAL A 141 -11.16 -3.66 11.81
C VAL A 141 -10.90 -3.66 10.32
N MET A 142 -10.12 -2.71 9.83
CA MET A 142 -9.69 -2.61 8.45
C MET A 142 -8.17 -2.76 8.36
N VAL A 143 -7.69 -3.82 7.70
CA VAL A 143 -6.26 -4.14 7.58
C VAL A 143 -5.78 -3.88 6.15
N TRP A 144 -4.89 -2.89 5.99
CA TRP A 144 -4.34 -2.46 4.71
C TRP A 144 -3.10 -3.25 4.31
N PHE A 145 -3.11 -3.79 3.09
CA PHE A 145 -1.96 -4.34 2.40
C PHE A 145 -1.56 -3.42 1.24
N HIS A 146 -0.37 -2.83 1.35
CA HIS A 146 0.12 -1.84 0.39
C HIS A 146 0.42 -2.43 -0.99
N GLY A 147 0.47 -1.56 -2.00
CA GLY A 147 0.81 -1.86 -3.39
C GLY A 147 2.30 -2.06 -3.66
N GLY A 148 2.75 -1.63 -4.84
CA GLY A 148 4.14 -1.78 -5.28
C GLY A 148 4.48 -3.19 -5.81
N GLY A 149 3.47 -3.94 -6.26
CA GLY A 149 3.62 -5.34 -6.63
C GLY A 149 3.98 -6.20 -5.43
N TYR A 150 4.96 -7.04 -5.60
CA TYR A 150 5.61 -7.83 -4.55
C TYR A 150 7.08 -7.43 -4.40
N THR A 151 7.46 -6.32 -5.03
CA THR A 151 8.85 -5.85 -5.14
C THR A 151 9.11 -4.65 -4.26
N ASN A 152 8.20 -3.68 -4.25
CA ASN A 152 8.36 -2.36 -3.63
C ASN A 152 7.18 -2.04 -2.72
N GLY A 153 7.25 -0.87 -2.09
CA GLY A 153 6.18 -0.34 -1.29
C GLY A 153 6.39 -0.49 0.22
N SER A 154 5.51 0.13 0.97
CA SER A 154 5.44 -0.02 2.42
C SER A 154 4.07 0.42 2.95
N SER A 155 3.79 0.08 4.21
CA SER A 155 2.58 0.48 4.92
C SER A 155 2.42 1.98 5.10
N ILE A 156 3.44 2.76 4.77
CA ILE A 156 3.52 4.21 5.01
C ILE A 156 4.00 5.01 3.80
N GLU A 157 4.31 4.36 2.67
CA GLU A 157 4.86 5.05 1.51
C GLU A 157 3.92 6.14 0.98
N GLY A 158 2.67 5.81 0.74
CA GLY A 158 1.67 6.80 0.35
C GLY A 158 1.29 7.69 1.53
N ILE A 159 1.37 9.02 1.35
CA ILE A 159 0.92 9.96 2.37
C ILE A 159 -0.55 9.70 2.72
N ALA A 160 -1.33 9.31 1.72
CA ALA A 160 -2.74 8.96 1.87
C ALA A 160 -3.02 7.66 2.64
N TYR A 161 -2.00 6.89 3.04
CA TYR A 161 -2.18 5.67 3.84
C TYR A 161 -2.32 5.95 5.35
N ASP A 162 -2.29 7.19 5.79
CA ASP A 162 -2.54 7.53 7.19
C ASP A 162 -3.96 7.12 7.59
N GLY A 163 -4.07 6.29 8.61
CA GLY A 163 -5.35 5.68 9.01
C GLY A 163 -6.24 6.57 9.88
N LYS A 164 -5.78 7.79 10.25
CA LYS A 164 -6.49 8.63 11.21
C LYS A 164 -7.89 9.01 10.71
N ASN A 165 -7.97 9.62 9.52
CA ASN A 165 -9.24 10.13 9.01
C ASN A 165 -10.25 8.99 8.75
N LEU A 166 -9.80 7.85 8.20
CA LEU A 166 -10.66 6.68 8.02
C LEU A 166 -11.14 6.14 9.38
N SER A 167 -10.27 6.10 10.39
CA SER A 167 -10.64 5.66 11.74
C SER A 167 -11.68 6.58 12.39
N GLU A 168 -11.54 7.91 12.22
CA GLU A 168 -12.48 8.91 12.74
C GLU A 168 -13.81 8.85 11.99
N TYR A 169 -13.79 8.86 10.65
CA TYR A 169 -14.98 8.90 9.82
C TYR A 169 -15.81 7.62 9.92
N GLY A 170 -15.12 6.46 9.82
CA GLY A 170 -15.78 5.15 9.80
C GLY A 170 -16.05 4.55 11.19
N ASP A 171 -15.54 5.17 12.26
CA ASP A 171 -15.51 4.60 13.62
C ASP A 171 -14.94 3.17 13.63
N VAL A 172 -13.83 2.97 12.91
CA VAL A 172 -13.16 1.68 12.70
C VAL A 172 -11.74 1.70 13.25
N VAL A 173 -11.21 0.51 13.56
CA VAL A 173 -9.77 0.34 13.80
C VAL A 173 -9.06 0.14 12.46
N VAL A 174 -8.11 1.01 12.14
CA VAL A 174 -7.31 0.90 10.91
C VAL A 174 -5.94 0.34 11.25
N VAL A 175 -5.51 -0.67 10.50
CA VAL A 175 -4.20 -1.31 10.62
C VAL A 175 -3.49 -1.25 9.28
N THR A 176 -2.22 -0.81 9.23
CA THR A 176 -1.38 -0.89 8.02
C THR A 176 -0.15 -1.74 8.29
N VAL A 177 0.22 -2.62 7.34
CA VAL A 177 1.18 -3.70 7.57
C VAL A 177 2.39 -3.58 6.66
N ASN A 178 3.60 -3.64 7.23
CA ASN A 178 4.86 -3.90 6.52
C ASN A 178 5.17 -5.40 6.53
N HIS A 179 5.75 -5.91 5.46
CA HIS A 179 6.12 -7.31 5.30
C HIS A 179 7.34 -7.45 4.36
N ARG A 180 7.97 -8.61 4.31
CA ARG A 180 9.07 -8.86 3.37
C ARG A 180 8.61 -8.79 1.93
N LEU A 181 9.48 -8.26 1.08
CA LEU A 181 9.28 -8.03 -0.35
C LEU A 181 10.44 -8.62 -1.15
N ASN A 182 10.33 -8.59 -2.48
CA ASN A 182 11.38 -8.91 -3.45
C ASN A 182 12.10 -10.24 -3.12
N VAL A 183 13.41 -10.29 -3.26
CA VAL A 183 14.22 -11.47 -2.98
C VAL A 183 14.04 -12.00 -1.55
N LEU A 184 13.75 -11.13 -0.58
CA LEU A 184 13.57 -11.51 0.81
C LEU A 184 12.22 -12.19 1.09
N GLY A 185 11.21 -11.87 0.28
CA GLY A 185 9.85 -12.38 0.45
C GLY A 185 9.50 -13.54 -0.49
N TYR A 186 10.23 -13.69 -1.61
CA TYR A 186 9.77 -14.53 -2.71
C TYR A 186 10.86 -15.34 -3.44
N LEU A 187 12.11 -15.39 -2.96
CA LEU A 187 13.10 -16.31 -3.50
C LEU A 187 12.84 -17.72 -2.99
N ASP A 188 12.57 -18.66 -3.91
CA ASP A 188 12.27 -20.05 -3.59
C ASP A 188 13.55 -20.87 -3.42
N VAL A 189 13.98 -21.07 -2.19
CA VAL A 189 15.11 -21.94 -1.81
C VAL A 189 14.63 -23.26 -1.16
N SER A 190 13.39 -23.66 -1.42
CA SER A 190 12.75 -24.84 -0.80
C SER A 190 13.47 -26.17 -1.05
N GLU A 191 14.26 -26.28 -2.12
CA GLU A 191 15.02 -27.49 -2.44
C GLU A 191 16.24 -27.71 -1.52
N TYR A 192 16.60 -26.70 -0.69
CA TYR A 192 17.86 -26.71 0.05
C TYR A 192 17.70 -27.00 1.56
N GLY A 193 16.49 -27.26 2.04
CA GLY A 193 16.24 -27.64 3.44
C GLY A 193 14.78 -27.54 3.85
N GLU A 194 14.40 -28.31 4.88
CA GLU A 194 13.02 -28.32 5.42
C GLU A 194 12.64 -26.96 6.01
N ASP A 195 13.59 -26.22 6.59
CA ASP A 195 13.35 -24.88 7.15
C ASP A 195 12.97 -23.85 6.08
N TYR A 196 13.26 -24.14 4.80
CA TYR A 196 13.02 -23.28 3.66
C TYR A 196 11.79 -23.70 2.80
N GLN A 197 11.01 -24.69 3.25
CA GLN A 197 9.93 -25.30 2.46
C GLN A 197 9.03 -24.25 1.77
N TYR A 198 8.71 -23.13 2.44
CA TYR A 198 7.84 -22.09 1.95
C TYR A 198 8.55 -20.75 1.68
N SER A 199 9.85 -20.79 1.44
CA SER A 199 10.68 -19.58 1.24
C SER A 199 10.18 -18.69 0.09
N GLY A 200 9.63 -19.27 -0.98
CA GLY A 200 9.01 -18.55 -2.09
C GLY A 200 7.73 -17.79 -1.72
N ASN A 201 7.24 -17.95 -0.49
CA ASN A 201 5.99 -17.38 0.02
C ASN A 201 6.14 -16.64 1.35
N CYS A 202 7.37 -16.36 1.81
CA CYS A 202 7.64 -15.67 3.07
C CYS A 202 6.93 -14.31 3.19
N GLY A 203 6.82 -13.55 2.08
CA GLY A 203 6.10 -12.27 2.11
C GLY A 203 4.60 -12.43 2.35
N VAL A 204 3.99 -13.51 1.86
CA VAL A 204 2.59 -13.86 2.14
C VAL A 204 2.45 -14.40 3.55
N ALA A 205 3.41 -15.19 4.01
CA ALA A 205 3.46 -15.72 5.38
C ALA A 205 3.53 -14.60 6.44
N ASP A 206 4.30 -13.54 6.16
CA ASP A 206 4.32 -12.34 7.02
C ASP A 206 2.93 -11.70 7.14
N LEU A 207 2.18 -11.60 6.04
CA LEU A 207 0.82 -11.08 6.07
C LEU A 207 -0.13 -11.98 6.87
N VAL A 208 -0.03 -13.31 6.72
CA VAL A 208 -0.76 -14.26 7.56
C VAL A 208 -0.41 -14.08 9.04
N ALA A 209 0.89 -13.92 9.37
CA ALA A 209 1.33 -13.66 10.73
C ALA A 209 0.77 -12.34 11.28
N SER A 210 0.69 -11.29 10.46
CA SER A 210 0.08 -10.01 10.86
C SER A 210 -1.40 -10.15 11.19
N LEU A 211 -2.14 -10.95 10.43
CA LEU A 211 -3.54 -11.24 10.70
C LEU A 211 -3.73 -12.12 11.94
N LYS A 212 -2.85 -13.09 12.19
CA LYS A 212 -2.82 -13.86 13.45
C LYS A 212 -2.60 -12.92 14.64
N TRP A 213 -1.67 -11.98 14.51
CA TRP A 213 -1.45 -10.95 15.53
C TRP A 213 -2.69 -10.06 15.74
N VAL A 214 -3.35 -9.61 14.67
CA VAL A 214 -4.62 -8.86 14.75
C VAL A 214 -5.67 -9.67 15.49
N LYS A 215 -5.87 -10.92 15.14
CA LYS A 215 -6.83 -11.83 15.79
C LYS A 215 -6.60 -11.94 17.30
N GLU A 216 -5.35 -11.97 17.72
CA GLU A 216 -4.97 -12.14 19.12
C GLU A 216 -5.06 -10.83 19.93
N ASN A 217 -4.77 -9.68 19.32
CA ASN A 217 -4.48 -8.45 20.05
C ASN A 217 -5.48 -7.30 19.82
N ILE A 218 -6.20 -7.29 18.69
CA ILE A 218 -6.93 -6.09 18.25
C ILE A 218 -8.06 -5.67 19.18
N ALA A 219 -8.58 -6.57 20.00
CA ALA A 219 -9.57 -6.25 21.03
C ALA A 219 -9.02 -5.22 22.03
N ASN A 220 -7.73 -5.26 22.35
CA ASN A 220 -7.09 -4.29 23.24
C ASN A 220 -6.92 -2.89 22.61
N PHE A 221 -7.24 -2.77 21.33
CA PHE A 221 -7.31 -1.52 20.58
C PHE A 221 -8.76 -1.16 20.22
N GLY A 222 -9.75 -1.75 20.92
CA GLY A 222 -11.17 -1.53 20.70
C GLY A 222 -11.76 -2.23 19.48
N GLY A 223 -10.99 -3.04 18.75
CA GLY A 223 -11.43 -3.75 17.54
C GLY A 223 -12.13 -5.07 17.82
N ASP A 224 -12.95 -5.51 16.87
CA ASP A 224 -13.59 -6.83 16.88
C ASP A 224 -12.76 -7.82 16.04
N PRO A 225 -12.10 -8.81 16.66
CA PRO A 225 -11.32 -9.81 15.92
C PRO A 225 -12.18 -10.73 15.04
N ASP A 226 -13.51 -10.69 15.18
CA ASP A 226 -14.47 -11.44 14.37
C ASP A 226 -15.13 -10.57 13.28
N ASN A 227 -14.68 -9.30 13.12
CA ASN A 227 -15.15 -8.39 12.07
C ASN A 227 -13.97 -7.67 11.42
N VAL A 228 -13.12 -8.44 10.72
CA VAL A 228 -11.90 -7.99 10.06
C VAL A 228 -12.09 -7.94 8.55
N THR A 229 -11.89 -6.78 7.96
CA THR A 229 -11.84 -6.54 6.51
C THR A 229 -10.40 -6.35 6.09
N ILE A 230 -9.87 -7.18 5.19
CA ILE A 230 -8.60 -6.93 4.52
C ILE A 230 -8.85 -6.13 3.23
N PHE A 231 -8.04 -5.09 2.99
CA PHE A 231 -8.17 -4.28 1.79
C PHE A 231 -6.80 -3.87 1.26
N GLY A 232 -6.69 -3.67 -0.05
CA GLY A 232 -5.40 -3.36 -0.65
C GLY A 232 -5.50 -3.05 -2.15
N GLN A 233 -4.58 -2.23 -2.61
CA GLN A 233 -4.57 -1.73 -3.97
C GLN A 233 -3.38 -2.29 -4.77
N SER A 234 -3.55 -2.50 -6.09
CA SER A 234 -2.48 -3.00 -6.98
C SER A 234 -1.90 -4.34 -6.50
N GLY A 235 -0.61 -4.38 -6.21
CA GLY A 235 0.03 -5.52 -5.55
C GLY A 235 -0.61 -5.91 -4.22
N GLY A 236 -1.15 -4.93 -3.46
CA GLY A 236 -1.92 -5.18 -2.25
C GLY A 236 -3.20 -5.97 -2.53
N GLY A 237 -3.91 -5.61 -3.60
CA GLY A 237 -5.04 -6.40 -4.07
C GLY A 237 -4.63 -7.81 -4.51
N GLY A 238 -3.47 -7.96 -5.17
CA GLY A 238 -2.89 -9.26 -5.49
C GLY A 238 -2.57 -10.09 -4.24
N LYS A 239 -2.05 -9.47 -3.18
CA LYS A 239 -1.79 -10.11 -1.88
C LYS A 239 -3.08 -10.60 -1.23
N ILE A 240 -4.18 -9.84 -1.31
CA ILE A 240 -5.49 -10.27 -0.85
C ILE A 240 -5.97 -11.50 -1.63
N ILE A 241 -5.80 -11.51 -2.95
CA ILE A 241 -6.14 -12.68 -3.77
C ILE A 241 -5.32 -13.90 -3.32
N SER A 242 -4.04 -13.72 -2.98
CA SER A 242 -3.23 -14.80 -2.41
C SER A 242 -3.78 -15.28 -1.06
N MET A 243 -4.30 -14.40 -0.19
CA MET A 243 -4.95 -14.80 1.07
C MET A 243 -6.17 -15.70 0.82
N LEU A 244 -6.97 -15.42 -0.24
CA LEU A 244 -8.11 -16.27 -0.60
C LEU A 244 -7.68 -17.70 -1.02
N ALA A 245 -6.44 -17.86 -1.44
CA ALA A 245 -5.86 -19.13 -1.91
C ALA A 245 -4.96 -19.82 -0.85
N THR A 246 -4.75 -19.20 0.32
CA THR A 246 -3.86 -19.67 1.38
C THR A 246 -4.67 -20.36 2.49
N PRO A 247 -4.50 -21.70 2.73
CA PRO A 247 -5.21 -22.41 3.79
C PRO A 247 -5.00 -21.80 5.18
N GLU A 248 -3.79 -21.36 5.50
CA GLU A 248 -3.46 -20.77 6.80
C GLU A 248 -4.16 -19.44 7.11
N ALA A 249 -4.81 -18.83 6.14
CA ALA A 249 -5.58 -17.60 6.31
C ALA A 249 -7.02 -17.83 6.81
N GLU A 250 -7.46 -19.08 6.95
CA GLU A 250 -8.81 -19.42 7.42
C GLU A 250 -9.11 -18.81 8.79
N GLY A 251 -10.25 -18.11 8.88
CA GLY A 251 -10.74 -17.49 10.12
C GLY A 251 -9.98 -16.26 10.57
N LEU A 252 -9.03 -15.75 9.78
CA LEU A 252 -8.26 -14.54 10.12
C LEU A 252 -8.91 -13.24 9.61
N PHE A 253 -9.83 -13.33 8.66
CA PHE A 253 -10.60 -12.19 8.16
C PHE A 253 -12.01 -12.63 7.74
N ASN A 254 -12.92 -11.68 7.64
CA ASN A 254 -14.33 -11.89 7.40
C ASN A 254 -14.81 -11.30 6.08
N GLN A 255 -14.04 -10.36 5.50
CA GLN A 255 -14.38 -9.63 4.27
C GLN A 255 -13.09 -9.21 3.57
N ALA A 256 -13.16 -9.04 2.24
CA ALA A 256 -12.00 -8.61 1.46
C ALA A 256 -12.36 -7.59 0.37
N ILE A 257 -11.49 -6.59 0.17
CA ILE A 257 -11.63 -5.57 -0.87
C ILE A 257 -10.35 -5.55 -1.71
N VAL A 258 -10.48 -5.89 -2.98
CA VAL A 258 -9.39 -5.93 -3.97
C VAL A 258 -9.51 -4.69 -4.87
N GLN A 259 -8.58 -3.74 -4.72
CA GLN A 259 -8.57 -2.50 -5.49
C GLN A 259 -7.52 -2.61 -6.60
N SER A 260 -7.93 -2.63 -7.86
CA SER A 260 -7.05 -2.71 -9.04
C SER A 260 -6.01 -3.84 -8.95
N GLY A 261 -6.37 -4.93 -8.26
CA GLY A 261 -5.53 -6.11 -8.07
C GLY A 261 -5.89 -7.23 -9.03
N SER A 262 -4.91 -8.08 -9.35
CA SER A 262 -5.11 -9.28 -10.15
C SER A 262 -4.32 -10.45 -9.60
N GLU A 263 -4.80 -11.66 -9.89
CA GLU A 263 -4.09 -12.90 -9.56
C GLU A 263 -2.75 -12.95 -10.30
N ARG A 264 -1.65 -13.14 -9.55
CA ARG A 264 -0.30 -13.19 -10.09
C ARG A 264 0.54 -14.15 -9.26
N TYR A 265 0.91 -15.26 -9.85
CA TYR A 265 1.81 -16.25 -9.27
C TYR A 265 2.97 -16.54 -10.21
N ILE A 266 3.98 -17.19 -9.70
CA ILE A 266 5.05 -17.83 -10.46
C ILE A 266 4.99 -19.32 -10.20
N GLU A 267 5.13 -20.11 -11.27
CA GLU A 267 5.22 -21.57 -11.16
C GLU A 267 6.48 -21.97 -10.40
N GLN A 268 6.36 -22.95 -9.50
CA GLN A 268 7.47 -23.36 -8.63
C GLN A 268 8.73 -23.76 -9.42
N ASP A 269 8.58 -24.48 -10.53
CA ASP A 269 9.73 -24.84 -11.38
C ASP A 269 10.47 -23.61 -11.95
N THR A 270 9.75 -22.53 -12.22
CA THR A 270 10.34 -21.27 -12.69
C THR A 270 11.04 -20.56 -11.54
N ALA A 271 10.45 -20.53 -10.34
CA ALA A 271 11.04 -19.94 -9.15
C ALA A 271 12.35 -20.66 -8.79
N LYS A 272 12.38 -21.98 -8.83
CA LYS A 272 13.60 -22.79 -8.60
C LYS A 272 14.70 -22.51 -9.62
N LYS A 273 14.35 -22.29 -10.89
CA LYS A 273 15.35 -21.88 -11.92
C LYS A 273 15.95 -20.52 -11.61
N ILE A 274 15.15 -19.56 -11.12
CA ILE A 274 15.65 -18.24 -10.70
C ILE A 274 16.63 -18.42 -9.56
N THR A 275 16.33 -19.27 -8.57
CA THR A 275 17.23 -19.55 -7.44
C THR A 275 18.54 -20.19 -7.91
N ALA A 276 18.48 -21.23 -8.74
CA ALA A 276 19.68 -21.88 -9.26
C ALA A 276 20.58 -20.89 -10.03
N LYS A 277 19.98 -20.00 -10.82
CA LYS A 277 20.71 -18.96 -11.54
C LYS A 277 21.28 -17.89 -10.60
N THR A 278 20.55 -17.53 -9.53
CA THR A 278 21.05 -16.61 -8.50
C THR A 278 22.28 -17.17 -7.81
N LEU A 279 22.26 -18.44 -7.42
CA LEU A 279 23.41 -19.14 -6.83
C LEU A 279 24.61 -19.18 -7.79
N GLU A 280 24.37 -19.48 -9.08
CA GLU A 280 25.40 -19.44 -10.12
C GLU A 280 26.08 -18.06 -10.20
N ILE A 281 25.29 -16.98 -10.25
CA ILE A 281 25.80 -15.60 -10.33
C ILE A 281 26.61 -15.24 -9.07
N LEU A 282 26.18 -15.68 -7.90
CA LEU A 282 26.87 -15.44 -6.64
C LEU A 282 28.07 -16.37 -6.41
N GLY A 283 28.24 -17.42 -7.22
CA GLY A 283 29.29 -18.45 -7.04
C GLY A 283 29.08 -19.31 -5.80
N ILE A 284 27.84 -19.48 -5.35
CA ILE A 284 27.45 -20.29 -4.19
C ILE A 284 27.04 -21.67 -4.67
N SER A 285 27.64 -22.73 -4.11
CA SER A 285 27.28 -24.12 -4.41
C SER A 285 26.07 -24.57 -3.59
N ASP A 286 25.32 -25.55 -4.07
CA ASP A 286 24.10 -26.08 -3.43
C ASP A 286 24.30 -26.48 -1.93
N ASN A 287 25.47 -27.01 -1.60
CA ASN A 287 25.80 -27.38 -0.22
C ASN A 287 26.26 -26.20 0.65
N GLN A 288 26.19 -24.99 0.14
CA GLN A 288 26.58 -23.74 0.81
C GLN A 288 25.44 -22.73 0.91
N ILE A 289 24.21 -23.20 0.82
CA ILE A 289 23.01 -22.36 0.78
C ILE A 289 22.94 -21.35 1.93
N GLU A 290 23.42 -21.71 3.12
CA GLU A 290 23.51 -20.83 4.29
C GLU A 290 24.27 -19.53 4.02
N GLN A 291 25.19 -19.54 3.04
CA GLN A 291 25.90 -18.31 2.66
C GLN A 291 24.96 -17.23 2.10
N LEU A 292 23.78 -17.58 1.57
CA LEU A 292 22.78 -16.58 1.12
C LEU A 292 22.32 -15.68 2.27
N LYS A 293 22.31 -16.18 3.51
CA LYS A 293 21.94 -15.38 4.69
C LYS A 293 22.96 -14.28 4.98
N GLU A 294 24.22 -14.50 4.61
CA GLU A 294 25.33 -13.56 4.85
C GLU A 294 25.61 -12.60 3.68
N VAL A 295 25.00 -12.85 2.49
CA VAL A 295 25.18 -11.96 1.32
C VAL A 295 24.55 -10.60 1.62
N PRO A 296 25.24 -9.46 1.45
CA PRO A 296 24.62 -8.15 1.59
C PRO A 296 23.38 -8.02 0.71
N TYR A 297 22.31 -7.39 1.22
CA TYR A 297 21.03 -7.27 0.53
C TYR A 297 21.18 -6.78 -0.91
N ASP A 298 21.88 -5.66 -1.12
CA ASP A 298 22.05 -5.08 -2.47
C ASP A 298 22.71 -6.04 -3.46
N THR A 299 23.62 -6.90 -2.97
CA THR A 299 24.32 -7.90 -3.79
C THR A 299 23.37 -9.06 -4.12
N LEU A 300 22.60 -9.51 -3.14
CA LEU A 300 21.63 -10.58 -3.31
C LEU A 300 20.50 -10.16 -4.26
N ASP A 301 19.94 -8.98 -4.05
CA ASP A 301 18.86 -8.45 -4.90
C ASP A 301 19.31 -8.22 -6.34
N ALA A 302 20.51 -7.67 -6.54
CA ALA A 302 21.08 -7.50 -7.87
C ALA A 302 21.30 -8.85 -8.59
N ALA A 303 21.83 -9.85 -7.89
CA ALA A 303 22.05 -11.20 -8.46
C ALA A 303 20.72 -11.89 -8.81
N ALA A 304 19.73 -11.81 -7.93
CA ALA A 304 18.42 -12.41 -8.15
C ALA A 304 17.63 -11.69 -9.26
N THR A 305 17.75 -10.37 -9.35
CA THR A 305 17.14 -9.57 -10.44
C THR A 305 17.74 -9.95 -11.80
N GLU A 306 19.08 -10.08 -11.89
CA GLU A 306 19.75 -10.53 -13.11
C GLU A 306 19.38 -11.99 -13.45
N ALA A 307 19.29 -12.88 -12.47
CA ALA A 307 18.84 -14.25 -12.63
C ALA A 307 17.42 -14.31 -13.20
N MET A 308 16.50 -13.53 -12.62
CA MET A 308 15.11 -13.43 -13.08
C MET A 308 15.02 -12.93 -14.53
N LYS A 309 15.84 -11.96 -14.90
CA LYS A 309 15.92 -11.46 -16.27
C LYS A 309 16.39 -12.56 -17.24
N GLN A 310 17.48 -13.27 -16.92
CA GLN A 310 18.00 -14.35 -17.76
C GLN A 310 16.99 -15.49 -17.94
N VAL A 311 16.36 -15.94 -16.85
CA VAL A 311 15.30 -16.97 -16.92
C VAL A 311 14.12 -16.47 -17.73
N GLY A 312 13.74 -15.20 -17.59
CA GLY A 312 12.66 -14.59 -18.39
C GLY A 312 13.00 -14.56 -19.89
N GLU A 313 14.23 -14.23 -20.26
CA GLU A 313 14.71 -14.27 -21.64
C GLU A 313 14.68 -15.69 -22.21
N GLU A 314 15.10 -16.70 -21.44
CA GLU A 314 15.00 -18.12 -21.83
C GLU A 314 13.57 -18.58 -22.09
N LEU A 315 12.61 -18.08 -21.28
CA LEU A 315 11.20 -18.41 -21.39
C LEU A 315 10.42 -17.50 -22.37
N GLY A 316 11.06 -16.49 -22.94
CA GLY A 316 10.43 -15.52 -23.84
C GLY A 316 9.38 -14.63 -23.16
N THR A 317 9.53 -14.35 -21.87
CA THR A 317 8.62 -13.54 -21.07
C THR A 317 9.35 -12.64 -20.08
N SER A 318 8.66 -11.59 -19.60
CA SER A 318 9.17 -10.77 -18.49
C SER A 318 8.69 -11.34 -17.17
N LEU A 319 9.60 -11.61 -16.26
CA LEU A 319 9.33 -12.07 -14.91
C LEU A 319 9.42 -10.91 -13.91
N SER A 320 8.74 -11.04 -12.79
CA SER A 320 8.81 -10.15 -11.63
C SER A 320 8.55 -10.94 -10.37
N TRP A 321 8.94 -10.43 -9.21
CA TRP A 321 8.63 -11.05 -7.93
C TRP A 321 7.13 -11.28 -7.76
N ARG A 322 6.76 -12.49 -7.35
CA ARG A 322 5.39 -12.95 -7.13
C ARG A 322 5.43 -14.12 -6.16
N PRO A 323 4.33 -14.39 -5.43
CA PRO A 323 4.20 -15.64 -4.68
C PRO A 323 4.35 -16.87 -5.57
N VAL A 324 4.92 -17.89 -5.03
CA VAL A 324 5.11 -19.18 -5.71
C VAL A 324 3.85 -20.02 -5.56
N LEU A 325 3.34 -20.51 -6.68
CA LEU A 325 2.25 -21.48 -6.70
C LEU A 325 2.85 -22.86 -6.41
N ASP A 326 2.79 -23.28 -5.15
CA ASP A 326 3.37 -24.54 -4.66
C ASP A 326 2.31 -25.61 -4.35
N GLU A 327 1.01 -25.29 -4.50
CA GLU A 327 -0.14 -26.14 -4.22
C GLU A 327 -0.22 -26.66 -2.76
N ASP A 328 0.59 -26.11 -1.88
CA ASP A 328 0.61 -26.40 -0.44
C ASP A 328 0.34 -25.12 0.38
N TYR A 329 1.25 -24.19 0.39
CA TYR A 329 1.08 -22.89 1.06
C TYR A 329 0.12 -21.97 0.29
N ILE A 330 0.28 -21.89 -1.02
CA ILE A 330 -0.63 -21.18 -1.93
C ILE A 330 -1.15 -22.15 -2.98
N GLN A 331 -2.46 -22.30 -3.06
CA GLN A 331 -3.14 -23.21 -3.97
C GLN A 331 -3.66 -22.48 -5.20
N SER A 332 -3.81 -23.20 -6.31
CA SER A 332 -4.36 -22.67 -7.56
C SER A 332 -5.84 -22.30 -7.45
N ASN A 333 -6.56 -22.89 -6.50
CA ASN A 333 -7.96 -22.61 -6.23
C ASN A 333 -8.11 -21.79 -4.95
N PHE A 334 -9.15 -20.95 -4.90
CA PHE A 334 -9.54 -20.30 -3.65
C PHE A 334 -10.05 -21.33 -2.64
N GLN A 335 -9.79 -21.07 -1.37
CA GLN A 335 -10.23 -21.92 -0.28
C GLN A 335 -11.76 -21.94 -0.17
N GLU A 336 -12.37 -23.08 0.09
CA GLU A 336 -13.81 -23.27 0.12
C GLU A 336 -14.51 -22.32 1.11
N TRP A 337 -13.91 -22.09 2.29
CA TRP A 337 -14.46 -21.18 3.29
C TRP A 337 -14.60 -19.73 2.77
N THR A 338 -13.81 -19.32 1.77
CA THR A 338 -13.90 -17.98 1.19
C THR A 338 -15.19 -17.74 0.41
N ASN A 339 -15.93 -18.78 0.06
CA ASN A 339 -17.21 -18.65 -0.65
C ASN A 339 -18.28 -17.98 0.21
N ASP A 340 -18.18 -18.06 1.54
CA ASP A 340 -19.15 -17.52 2.48
C ASP A 340 -18.89 -16.07 2.86
N ILE A 341 -17.70 -15.52 2.56
CA ILE A 341 -17.36 -14.14 2.89
C ILE A 341 -17.62 -13.17 1.73
N PRO A 342 -18.00 -11.90 2.01
CA PRO A 342 -18.10 -10.85 1.01
C PRO A 342 -16.72 -10.53 0.41
N VAL A 343 -16.66 -10.46 -0.91
CA VAL A 343 -15.47 -9.96 -1.62
C VAL A 343 -15.89 -8.90 -2.63
N MET A 344 -15.29 -7.74 -2.52
CA MET A 344 -15.45 -6.64 -3.47
C MET A 344 -14.17 -6.51 -4.31
N VAL A 345 -14.32 -6.44 -5.62
CA VAL A 345 -13.20 -6.23 -6.55
C VAL A 345 -13.53 -5.02 -7.41
N GLY A 346 -12.61 -4.10 -7.54
CA GLY A 346 -12.86 -2.93 -8.37
C GLY A 346 -11.59 -2.34 -8.98
N SER A 347 -11.78 -1.26 -9.71
CA SER A 347 -10.73 -0.55 -10.40
C SER A 347 -11.07 0.93 -10.57
N VAL A 348 -10.10 1.72 -10.94
CA VAL A 348 -10.30 3.09 -11.41
C VAL A 348 -10.56 3.10 -12.92
N PHE A 349 -11.08 4.20 -13.43
CA PHE A 349 -11.45 4.32 -14.83
C PHE A 349 -10.25 4.21 -15.78
N GLY A 350 -9.16 4.92 -15.47
CA GLY A 350 -8.02 5.07 -16.37
C GLY A 350 -6.85 4.13 -16.11
N GLU A 351 -6.66 3.70 -14.89
CA GLU A 351 -5.52 2.87 -14.47
C GLU A 351 -4.17 3.44 -14.98
N MET A 352 -3.26 2.60 -15.44
CA MET A 352 -1.95 3.01 -15.99
C MET A 352 -2.06 3.88 -17.24
N ASN A 353 -3.18 3.87 -17.94
CA ASN A 353 -3.35 4.64 -19.17
C ASN A 353 -3.37 6.15 -18.91
N CYS A 354 -3.67 6.59 -17.70
CA CYS A 354 -3.80 8.01 -17.35
C CYS A 354 -2.50 8.67 -16.90
N TRP A 355 -1.45 7.90 -16.62
CA TRP A 355 -0.16 8.47 -16.19
C TRP A 355 0.51 9.33 -17.27
N THR A 356 0.29 8.99 -18.53
CA THR A 356 0.76 9.80 -19.66
C THR A 356 0.01 11.13 -19.83
N ALA A 357 -1.14 11.29 -19.19
CA ALA A 357 -1.94 12.53 -19.32
C ALA A 357 -1.23 13.78 -18.74
N LEU A 358 -0.22 13.57 -17.89
CA LEU A 358 0.62 14.66 -17.35
C LEU A 358 2.00 14.75 -18.02
N ASP A 359 2.28 13.97 -19.07
CA ASP A 359 3.49 14.12 -19.85
C ASP A 359 3.48 15.49 -20.53
N PRO A 360 4.49 16.36 -20.28
CA PRO A 360 4.54 17.68 -20.89
C PRO A 360 4.69 17.66 -22.43
N ASN A 361 5.01 16.49 -22.99
CA ASN A 361 5.12 16.28 -24.44
C ASN A 361 3.78 15.80 -25.06
N GLU A 362 2.79 15.43 -24.25
CA GLU A 362 1.47 15.00 -24.71
C GLU A 362 0.51 16.19 -24.72
N THR A 363 -0.31 16.27 -25.75
CA THR A 363 -1.40 17.25 -25.80
C THR A 363 -2.53 16.82 -24.87
N ASN A 364 -3.07 17.75 -24.07
CA ASN A 364 -4.21 17.46 -23.20
C ASN A 364 -5.39 16.89 -24.00
N LYS A 365 -5.94 15.76 -23.54
CA LYS A 365 -7.06 15.05 -24.18
C LYS A 365 -8.27 15.95 -24.46
N ASN A 366 -8.50 16.94 -23.60
CA ASN A 366 -9.65 17.85 -23.70
C ASN A 366 -9.48 18.93 -24.78
N SER A 367 -8.28 19.04 -25.38
CA SER A 367 -8.00 19.93 -26.51
C SER A 367 -7.92 19.19 -27.85
N TRP A 368 -8.09 17.86 -27.88
CA TRP A 368 -8.04 17.10 -29.13
C TRP A 368 -9.26 17.40 -30.00
N THR A 369 -9.04 17.58 -31.28
CA THR A 369 -10.10 17.62 -32.29
C THR A 369 -10.68 16.22 -32.51
N ASP A 370 -11.86 16.14 -33.12
CA ASP A 370 -12.46 14.83 -33.45
C ASP A 370 -11.55 13.99 -34.35
N GLU A 371 -10.81 14.60 -35.27
CA GLU A 371 -9.86 13.93 -36.13
C GLU A 371 -8.66 13.37 -35.35
N GLU A 372 -8.18 14.10 -34.35
CA GLU A 372 -7.08 13.63 -33.46
C GLU A 372 -7.57 12.48 -32.57
N VAL A 373 -8.79 12.56 -32.04
CA VAL A 373 -9.40 11.46 -31.27
C VAL A 373 -9.48 10.19 -32.14
N ASP A 374 -9.99 10.30 -33.36
CA ASP A 374 -10.13 9.16 -34.28
C ASP A 374 -8.78 8.57 -34.67
N ALA A 375 -7.77 9.43 -34.89
CA ALA A 375 -6.40 8.98 -35.17
C ALA A 375 -5.79 8.21 -33.99
N LYS A 376 -5.90 8.73 -32.75
CA LYS A 376 -5.40 8.06 -31.54
C LYS A 376 -6.16 6.76 -31.25
N LEU A 377 -7.46 6.73 -31.42
CA LEU A 377 -8.24 5.49 -31.27
C LEU A 377 -7.85 4.45 -32.33
N THR A 378 -7.58 4.88 -33.57
CA THR A 378 -7.13 3.99 -34.65
C THR A 378 -5.73 3.42 -34.35
N GLU A 379 -4.81 4.26 -33.84
CA GLU A 379 -3.50 3.83 -33.39
C GLU A 379 -3.61 2.73 -32.31
N LYS A 380 -4.50 2.92 -31.35
CA LYS A 380 -4.67 2.00 -30.19
C LYS A 380 -5.44 0.73 -30.51
N TYR A 381 -6.50 0.82 -31.30
CA TYR A 381 -7.48 -0.26 -31.51
C TYR A 381 -7.55 -0.79 -32.96
N GLY A 382 -6.77 -0.19 -33.89
CA GLY A 382 -6.77 -0.57 -35.31
C GLY A 382 -8.16 -0.50 -35.93
N ASP A 383 -8.52 -1.54 -36.69
CA ASP A 383 -9.81 -1.65 -37.39
C ASP A 383 -11.04 -1.68 -36.44
N LYS A 384 -10.82 -1.80 -35.14
CA LYS A 384 -11.89 -1.81 -34.14
C LYS A 384 -12.20 -0.42 -33.55
N ALA A 385 -11.44 0.60 -33.91
CA ALA A 385 -11.50 1.93 -33.29
C ALA A 385 -12.93 2.50 -33.25
N GLU A 386 -13.62 2.51 -34.39
CA GLU A 386 -14.99 3.03 -34.48
C GLU A 386 -15.98 2.23 -33.61
N ALA A 387 -15.91 0.91 -33.66
CA ALA A 387 -16.77 0.05 -32.84
C ALA A 387 -16.49 0.23 -31.33
N VAL A 388 -15.24 0.46 -30.93
CA VAL A 388 -14.88 0.76 -29.54
C VAL A 388 -15.41 2.13 -29.14
N LYS A 389 -15.27 3.17 -29.99
CA LYS A 389 -15.78 4.51 -29.74
C LYS A 389 -17.32 4.50 -29.56
N GLU A 390 -18.05 3.85 -30.46
CA GLU A 390 -19.50 3.71 -30.35
C GLU A 390 -19.91 2.96 -29.07
N ALA A 391 -19.27 1.81 -28.80
CA ALA A 391 -19.57 1.03 -27.61
C ALA A 391 -19.26 1.80 -26.32
N PHE A 392 -18.16 2.56 -26.31
CA PHE A 392 -17.75 3.40 -25.20
C PHE A 392 -18.77 4.49 -24.91
N LEU A 393 -19.15 5.30 -25.91
CA LEU A 393 -20.13 6.38 -25.76
C LEU A 393 -21.52 5.88 -25.39
N LYS A 394 -21.86 4.65 -25.80
CA LYS A 394 -23.08 4.00 -25.36
C LYS A 394 -23.04 3.59 -23.90
N ALA A 395 -21.88 3.11 -23.42
CA ALA A 395 -21.69 2.65 -22.03
C ALA A 395 -21.50 3.84 -21.06
N TYR A 396 -20.91 4.93 -21.52
CA TYR A 396 -20.58 6.13 -20.75
C TYR A 396 -21.06 7.39 -21.47
N PRO A 397 -22.38 7.63 -21.47
CA PRO A 397 -22.98 8.75 -22.27
C PRO A 397 -22.59 10.13 -21.72
N GLU A 398 -22.07 10.20 -20.48
CA GLU A 398 -21.57 11.41 -19.83
C GLU A 398 -20.11 11.73 -20.16
N LYS A 399 -19.39 10.80 -20.78
CA LYS A 399 -17.98 10.95 -21.12
C LYS A 399 -17.78 11.41 -22.56
N SER A 400 -16.60 11.98 -22.83
CA SER A 400 -16.19 12.41 -24.17
C SER A 400 -15.54 11.25 -24.95
N ALA A 401 -15.53 11.32 -26.27
CA ALA A 401 -14.91 10.29 -27.11
C ALA A 401 -13.41 10.11 -26.84
N CYS A 402 -12.69 11.18 -26.44
CA CYS A 402 -11.29 11.12 -26.06
C CYS A 402 -11.05 10.19 -24.84
N ASP A 403 -12.05 10.05 -23.94
CA ASP A 403 -11.93 9.18 -22.78
C ASP A 403 -11.86 7.69 -23.14
N ALA A 404 -12.35 7.30 -24.32
CA ALA A 404 -12.21 5.95 -24.84
C ALA A 404 -10.74 5.54 -25.05
N TYR A 405 -9.84 6.52 -25.24
CA TYR A 405 -8.41 6.27 -25.30
C TYR A 405 -7.83 5.87 -23.93
N TYR A 406 -8.34 6.46 -22.85
CA TYR A 406 -7.80 6.26 -21.49
C TYR A 406 -8.51 5.15 -20.72
N VAL A 407 -9.70 4.70 -21.14
CA VAL A 407 -10.41 3.65 -20.40
C VAL A 407 -9.58 2.38 -20.26
N ALA A 408 -9.50 1.85 -19.04
CA ALA A 408 -8.76 0.64 -18.75
C ALA A 408 -9.50 -0.63 -19.18
N ASN A 409 -8.73 -1.65 -19.58
CA ASN A 409 -9.26 -3.00 -19.74
C ASN A 409 -9.39 -3.68 -18.37
N ARG A 410 -10.62 -3.83 -17.89
CA ARG A 410 -10.93 -4.39 -16.57
C ARG A 410 -11.09 -5.90 -16.53
N THR A 411 -10.96 -6.59 -17.66
CA THR A 411 -11.16 -8.05 -17.73
C THR A 411 -10.30 -8.80 -16.72
N ASN A 412 -9.05 -8.34 -16.46
CA ASN A 412 -8.16 -9.00 -15.52
C ASN A 412 -8.61 -8.85 -14.06
N PHE A 413 -9.23 -7.73 -13.70
CA PHE A 413 -9.77 -7.52 -12.34
C PHE A 413 -11.01 -8.38 -12.11
N SER A 414 -11.90 -8.48 -13.10
CA SER A 414 -13.13 -9.26 -13.02
C SER A 414 -12.90 -10.79 -12.97
N LYS A 415 -11.73 -11.29 -13.39
CA LYS A 415 -11.41 -12.73 -13.34
C LYS A 415 -11.53 -13.31 -11.94
N THR A 416 -11.11 -12.57 -10.91
CA THR A 416 -11.24 -13.00 -9.52
C THR A 416 -12.69 -13.27 -9.15
N LEU A 417 -13.61 -12.37 -9.51
CA LEU A 417 -15.04 -12.56 -9.25
C LEU A 417 -15.61 -13.72 -10.06
N THR A 418 -15.21 -13.88 -11.33
CA THR A 418 -15.64 -14.99 -12.17
C THR A 418 -15.25 -16.33 -11.54
N LYS A 419 -13.97 -16.47 -11.13
CA LYS A 419 -13.46 -17.66 -10.44
C LYS A 419 -14.24 -17.98 -9.16
N ARG A 420 -14.57 -16.94 -8.36
CA ARG A 420 -15.38 -17.09 -7.15
C ARG A 420 -16.81 -17.54 -7.43
N VAL A 421 -17.46 -16.96 -8.45
CA VAL A 421 -18.80 -17.38 -8.88
C VAL A 421 -18.81 -18.84 -9.36
N GLU A 422 -17.81 -19.23 -10.13
CA GLU A 422 -17.64 -20.61 -10.59
C GLU A 422 -17.40 -21.59 -9.43
N ALA A 423 -16.75 -21.14 -8.35
CA ALA A 423 -16.58 -21.89 -7.10
C ALA A 423 -17.84 -21.90 -6.19
N GLY A 424 -18.90 -21.19 -6.57
CA GLY A 424 -20.17 -21.16 -5.83
C GLY A 424 -20.34 -20.00 -4.86
N ALA A 425 -19.41 -19.05 -4.79
CA ALA A 425 -19.52 -17.86 -3.93
C ALA A 425 -20.66 -16.94 -4.42
N THR A 426 -21.46 -16.44 -3.46
CA THR A 426 -22.64 -15.61 -3.77
C THR A 426 -22.50 -14.15 -3.36
N LYS A 427 -21.53 -13.81 -2.51
CA LYS A 427 -21.30 -12.45 -1.99
C LYS A 427 -20.16 -11.79 -2.74
N ASN A 428 -20.39 -11.46 -4.01
CA ASN A 428 -19.42 -10.87 -4.93
C ASN A 428 -19.89 -9.49 -5.37
N TYR A 429 -19.02 -8.49 -5.28
CA TYR A 429 -19.31 -7.10 -5.63
C TYR A 429 -18.25 -6.56 -6.56
N ASP A 430 -18.67 -5.77 -7.56
CA ASP A 430 -17.77 -5.09 -8.50
C ASP A 430 -18.01 -3.58 -8.46
N TYR A 431 -16.93 -2.78 -8.59
CA TYR A 431 -17.04 -1.32 -8.65
C TYR A 431 -16.06 -0.71 -9.66
N VAL A 432 -16.36 0.50 -10.08
CA VAL A 432 -15.46 1.35 -10.86
C VAL A 432 -15.52 2.77 -10.30
N VAL A 433 -14.37 3.32 -9.96
CA VAL A 433 -14.27 4.74 -9.61
C VAL A 433 -14.07 5.55 -10.90
N SER A 434 -15.09 6.31 -11.29
CA SER A 434 -15.11 7.10 -12.53
C SER A 434 -14.84 8.60 -12.31
N TYR A 435 -14.35 8.98 -11.12
CA TYR A 435 -13.97 10.35 -10.82
C TYR A 435 -12.95 10.87 -11.84
N GLU A 436 -13.07 12.14 -12.18
CA GLU A 436 -12.15 12.87 -13.05
C GLU A 436 -11.57 14.03 -12.27
N SER A 437 -10.24 14.02 -12.06
CA SER A 437 -9.55 15.12 -11.39
C SER A 437 -9.61 16.37 -12.28
N PRO A 438 -9.92 17.56 -11.73
CA PRO A 438 -10.00 18.80 -12.49
C PRO A 438 -8.64 19.37 -12.93
N ILE A 439 -7.52 18.73 -12.54
CA ILE A 439 -6.20 19.17 -12.99
C ILE A 439 -6.11 19.12 -14.52
N ASP A 440 -5.43 20.10 -15.07
CA ASP A 440 -5.21 20.26 -16.52
C ASP A 440 -6.49 20.11 -17.38
N GLY A 441 -7.62 20.59 -16.87
CA GLY A 441 -8.91 20.57 -17.59
C GLY A 441 -9.64 19.24 -17.57
N GLY A 442 -9.18 18.28 -16.79
CA GLY A 442 -9.81 16.98 -16.56
C GLY A 442 -8.90 15.80 -16.87
N VAL A 443 -8.53 15.06 -15.83
CA VAL A 443 -7.75 13.82 -15.95
C VAL A 443 -8.53 12.66 -15.33
N ASN A 444 -8.80 11.62 -16.12
CA ASN A 444 -9.43 10.41 -15.62
C ASN A 444 -8.59 9.80 -14.49
N LEU A 445 -9.25 9.21 -13.49
CA LEU A 445 -8.57 8.68 -12.33
C LEU A 445 -7.56 7.61 -12.73
N TRP A 446 -6.32 7.78 -12.25
CA TRP A 446 -5.15 6.95 -12.51
C TRP A 446 -5.02 5.81 -11.51
N HIS A 447 -4.13 4.85 -11.80
CA HIS A 447 -3.82 3.76 -10.89
C HIS A 447 -3.38 4.29 -9.52
N CYS A 448 -3.93 3.77 -8.43
CA CYS A 448 -3.82 4.25 -7.05
C CYS A 448 -4.62 5.53 -6.73
N GLY A 449 -5.29 6.13 -7.72
CA GLY A 449 -5.98 7.41 -7.53
C GLY A 449 -7.19 7.33 -6.59
N GLU A 450 -7.74 6.16 -6.33
CA GLU A 450 -8.86 5.98 -5.40
C GLU A 450 -8.44 5.93 -3.91
N ILE A 451 -7.18 5.71 -3.62
CA ILE A 451 -6.69 5.48 -2.25
C ILE A 451 -7.03 6.64 -1.30
N PRO A 452 -6.83 7.92 -1.67
CA PRO A 452 -7.19 9.04 -0.81
C PRO A 452 -8.67 9.10 -0.45
N PHE A 453 -9.55 8.69 -1.36
CA PHE A 453 -10.99 8.59 -1.08
C PHE A 453 -11.28 7.48 -0.08
N VAL A 454 -10.65 6.30 -0.25
CA VAL A 454 -10.82 5.15 0.64
C VAL A 454 -10.34 5.42 2.06
N PHE A 455 -9.23 6.16 2.21
CA PHE A 455 -8.67 6.55 3.51
C PHE A 455 -9.25 7.85 4.07
N HIS A 456 -10.14 8.53 3.36
CA HIS A 456 -10.68 9.84 3.72
C HIS A 456 -9.58 10.92 3.84
N ASN A 457 -8.61 10.89 2.94
CA ASN A 457 -7.37 11.67 2.98
C ASN A 457 -7.15 12.56 1.74
N VAL A 458 -8.23 13.01 1.09
CA VAL A 458 -8.13 13.91 -0.08
C VAL A 458 -7.44 15.23 0.30
N ASP A 459 -7.63 15.70 1.53
CA ASP A 459 -6.98 16.89 2.09
C ASP A 459 -5.45 16.80 2.10
N LEU A 460 -4.90 15.60 2.38
CA LEU A 460 -3.45 15.36 2.41
C LEU A 460 -2.80 15.39 1.02
N VAL A 461 -3.60 15.22 -0.03
CA VAL A 461 -3.14 15.13 -1.44
C VAL A 461 -3.95 16.05 -2.36
N ALA A 462 -4.52 17.12 -1.83
CA ALA A 462 -5.40 18.06 -2.56
C ALA A 462 -4.79 18.59 -3.86
N GLY A 463 -3.47 18.70 -3.95
CA GLY A 463 -2.76 19.11 -5.18
C GLY A 463 -3.06 18.22 -6.37
N SER A 464 -3.13 16.91 -6.18
CA SER A 464 -3.41 15.92 -7.23
C SER A 464 -4.90 15.83 -7.60
N TYR A 465 -5.80 16.25 -6.70
CA TYR A 465 -7.26 16.14 -6.87
C TYR A 465 -7.94 17.50 -7.07
N GLY A 466 -7.15 18.56 -7.20
CA GLY A 466 -7.63 19.93 -7.44
C GLY A 466 -8.38 20.56 -6.28
N GLY A 467 -8.45 19.92 -5.10
CA GLY A 467 -9.16 20.43 -3.93
C GLY A 467 -10.64 20.75 -4.20
N SER A 468 -11.27 20.06 -5.13
CA SER A 468 -12.66 20.29 -5.51
C SER A 468 -13.64 19.76 -4.48
N GLN A 469 -14.83 20.37 -4.36
CA GLN A 469 -15.88 19.87 -3.47
C GLN A 469 -16.29 18.44 -3.84
N ASP A 470 -16.35 18.12 -5.15
CA ASP A 470 -16.70 16.77 -5.62
C ASP A 470 -15.72 15.70 -5.12
N ALA A 471 -14.41 16.05 -4.96
CA ALA A 471 -13.42 15.13 -4.38
C ALA A 471 -13.70 14.88 -2.90
N TYR A 472 -14.06 15.92 -2.15
CA TYR A 472 -14.42 15.79 -0.73
C TYR A 472 -15.76 15.08 -0.52
N ASP A 473 -16.70 15.23 -1.45
CA ASP A 473 -18.00 14.54 -1.37
C ASP A 473 -17.91 13.04 -1.71
N LEU A 474 -16.84 12.63 -2.43
CA LEU A 474 -16.60 11.24 -2.83
C LEU A 474 -15.91 10.42 -1.73
N GLN A 475 -15.11 11.04 -0.85
CA GLN A 475 -14.32 10.33 0.18
C GLN A 475 -15.10 9.76 1.37
#